data_6cc10a816c09cd0519513bf7e6c6447f
#
_entry.id   6cc10a816c09cd0519513bf7e6c6447f
#
_cell.length_a   1.000
_cell.length_b   1.000
_cell.length_c   1.000
_cell.angle_alpha   90.00
_cell.angle_beta   90.00
_cell.angle_gamma   90.00
#
_symmetry.space_group_name_H-M   'P 1'
#
loop_
_entity.id
_entity.type
_entity.pdbx_description
1 polymer ?
#
loop_
_entity_poly.entity_id
_entity_poly.type
_entity_poly.pdbx_seq_one_letter_code
_entity_poly.pdbx_strand_id
1 'polypeptide(L)'
;TEAIVGQLSLKLGPDDEDDFSITTQQDTIETLEGTQGTFVILLGSIAGISLLVGGIGVMNIMLVSVTERTREIGIRRAVGAKRRDILLQFVTEAVLMTFAGGVLGVAAGWAIAYFGDGATIAGDVIETVIETNIAFLALGVSVAVGLFFGIYPAIRAASLDPIEALRHE
;
A
#
# COMPACT_ATOMS: atom_id res chain seq x y z
N THR A 1 -41.68 -10.90 -9.50
CA THR A 1 -40.84 -12.07 -9.84
C THR A 1 -41.53 -13.37 -9.39
N GLU A 2 -41.97 -13.52 -8.16
CA GLU A 2 -42.62 -14.74 -7.63
C GLU A 2 -43.88 -15.13 -8.41
N ALA A 3 -44.70 -14.17 -8.85
CA ALA A 3 -45.91 -14.44 -9.64
C ALA A 3 -45.58 -15.00 -11.04
N ILE A 4 -44.47 -14.59 -11.64
CA ILE A 4 -44.03 -15.06 -12.96
C ILE A 4 -43.42 -16.48 -12.83
N VAL A 5 -42.63 -16.71 -11.77
CA VAL A 5 -42.08 -18.03 -11.44
C VAL A 5 -43.20 -19.02 -11.18
N GLY A 6 -44.23 -18.65 -10.39
CA GLY A 6 -45.38 -19.48 -10.13
C GLY A 6 -46.24 -19.79 -11.36
N GLN A 7 -46.30 -18.91 -12.36
CA GLN A 7 -47.01 -19.16 -13.63
C GLN A 7 -46.19 -20.02 -14.61
N LEU A 8 -44.85 -19.93 -14.56
CA LEU A 8 -43.95 -20.74 -15.36
C LEU A 8 -43.88 -22.18 -14.86
N SER A 9 -43.77 -22.37 -13.53
CA SER A 9 -43.77 -23.72 -12.94
C SER A 9 -45.11 -24.48 -13.10
N LEU A 10 -46.22 -23.76 -13.28
CA LEU A 10 -47.49 -24.34 -13.65
C LEU A 10 -47.61 -24.81 -15.13
N LYS A 11 -46.76 -24.24 -16.01
CA LYS A 11 -46.70 -24.55 -17.45
C LYS A 11 -45.66 -25.60 -17.82
N LEU A 12 -44.56 -25.64 -17.06
CA LEU A 12 -43.50 -26.62 -17.18
C LEU A 12 -43.83 -27.73 -16.16
N GLY A 13 -43.72 -28.97 -16.50
CA GLY A 13 -43.97 -30.08 -15.62
C GLY A 13 -42.96 -30.09 -14.44
N PRO A 14 -43.22 -30.93 -13.40
CA PRO A 14 -42.34 -30.97 -12.20
C PRO A 14 -40.89 -31.44 -12.49
N ASP A 15 -40.62 -31.98 -13.66
CA ASP A 15 -39.28 -32.42 -14.09
C ASP A 15 -38.47 -31.32 -14.77
N ASP A 16 -39.09 -30.15 -15.12
CA ASP A 16 -38.46 -29.04 -15.84
C ASP A 16 -38.17 -27.79 -14.92
N GLU A 17 -38.43 -27.90 -13.61
CA GLU A 17 -38.23 -26.81 -12.63
C GLU A 17 -36.76 -26.36 -12.51
N ASP A 18 -35.81 -27.24 -12.84
CA ASP A 18 -34.36 -26.96 -12.75
C ASP A 18 -33.75 -26.33 -14.03
N ASP A 19 -34.53 -26.27 -15.16
CA ASP A 19 -34.01 -25.88 -16.47
C ASP A 19 -34.08 -24.36 -16.74
N PHE A 20 -34.66 -23.55 -15.90
CA PHE A 20 -34.68 -22.11 -16.08
C PHE A 20 -34.23 -21.33 -14.84
N SER A 21 -33.30 -20.41 -15.04
CA SER A 21 -32.90 -19.45 -14.05
C SER A 21 -33.42 -18.06 -14.43
N ILE A 22 -34.19 -17.42 -13.53
CA ILE A 22 -34.63 -16.05 -13.72
C ILE A 22 -33.58 -15.14 -13.08
N THR A 23 -32.71 -14.57 -13.91
CA THR A 23 -31.75 -13.56 -13.48
C THR A 23 -32.45 -12.20 -13.45
N THR A 24 -32.53 -11.59 -12.28
CA THR A 24 -33.04 -10.21 -12.14
C THR A 24 -31.90 -9.22 -12.35
N GLN A 25 -32.26 -7.95 -12.66
CA GLN A 25 -31.26 -6.87 -12.69
C GLN A 25 -30.49 -6.75 -11.36
N GLN A 26 -31.17 -7.05 -10.26
CA GLN A 26 -30.58 -7.06 -8.92
C GLN A 26 -29.46 -8.10 -8.82
N ASP A 27 -29.71 -9.35 -9.27
CA ASP A 27 -28.73 -10.44 -9.25
C ASP A 27 -27.49 -10.10 -10.10
N THR A 28 -27.71 -9.38 -11.20
CA THR A 28 -26.61 -8.89 -12.07
C THR A 28 -25.77 -7.84 -11.33
N ILE A 29 -26.41 -6.90 -10.64
CA ILE A 29 -25.72 -5.86 -9.84
C ILE A 29 -24.91 -6.51 -8.72
N GLU A 30 -25.52 -7.43 -7.96
CA GLU A 30 -24.83 -8.14 -6.87
C GLU A 30 -23.63 -8.95 -7.38
N THR A 31 -23.75 -9.57 -8.56
CA THR A 31 -22.64 -10.30 -9.19
C THR A 31 -21.51 -9.36 -9.60
N LEU A 32 -21.85 -8.19 -10.16
CA LEU A 32 -20.86 -7.16 -10.54
C LEU A 32 -20.15 -6.58 -9.30
N GLU A 33 -20.90 -6.25 -8.25
CA GLU A 33 -20.34 -5.77 -6.97
C GLU A 33 -19.43 -6.81 -6.32
N GLY A 34 -19.85 -8.07 -6.32
CA GLY A 34 -19.02 -9.18 -5.81
C GLY A 34 -17.72 -9.36 -6.60
N THR A 35 -17.80 -9.23 -7.92
CA THR A 35 -16.63 -9.30 -8.81
C THR A 35 -15.69 -8.13 -8.56
N GLN A 36 -16.21 -6.89 -8.47
CA GLN A 36 -15.42 -5.71 -8.14
C GLN A 36 -14.75 -5.85 -6.76
N GLY A 37 -15.49 -6.32 -5.75
CA GLY A 37 -14.94 -6.58 -4.42
C GLY A 37 -13.74 -7.54 -4.46
N THR A 38 -13.84 -8.60 -5.25
CA THR A 38 -12.75 -9.57 -5.44
C THR A 38 -11.51 -8.91 -6.06
N PHE A 39 -11.67 -8.07 -7.10
CA PHE A 39 -10.56 -7.33 -7.70
C PHE A 39 -9.91 -6.35 -6.72
N VAL A 40 -10.70 -5.64 -5.91
CA VAL A 40 -10.18 -4.71 -4.89
C VAL A 40 -9.33 -5.46 -3.86
N ILE A 41 -9.78 -6.61 -3.37
CA ILE A 41 -9.02 -7.44 -2.43
C ILE A 41 -7.74 -7.96 -3.06
N LEU A 42 -7.79 -8.44 -4.30
CA LEU A 42 -6.64 -8.97 -5.01
C LEU A 42 -5.59 -7.88 -5.26
N LEU A 43 -5.99 -6.74 -5.81
CA LEU A 43 -5.10 -5.60 -6.04
C LEU A 43 -4.55 -5.04 -4.73
N GLY A 44 -5.39 -4.94 -3.70
CA GLY A 44 -4.98 -4.52 -2.35
C GLY A 44 -3.95 -5.46 -1.73
N SER A 45 -4.10 -6.76 -1.93
CA SER A 45 -3.15 -7.77 -1.46
C SER A 45 -1.78 -7.64 -2.17
N ILE A 46 -1.79 -7.46 -3.49
CA ILE A 46 -0.56 -7.22 -4.28
C ILE A 46 0.12 -5.93 -3.82
N ALA A 47 -0.65 -4.85 -3.64
CA ALA A 47 -0.13 -3.58 -3.15
C ALA A 47 0.46 -3.72 -1.74
N GLY A 48 -0.21 -4.46 -0.85
CA GLY A 48 0.27 -4.74 0.51
C GLY A 48 1.61 -5.49 0.52
N ILE A 49 1.74 -6.53 -0.30
CA ILE A 49 2.99 -7.28 -0.44
C ILE A 49 4.10 -6.37 -1.00
N SER A 50 3.80 -5.58 -2.04
CA SER A 50 4.75 -4.63 -2.63
C SER A 50 5.24 -3.61 -1.60
N LEU A 51 4.33 -3.13 -0.74
CA LEU A 51 4.64 -2.20 0.33
C LEU A 51 5.56 -2.82 1.40
N LEU A 52 5.31 -4.09 1.77
CA LEU A 52 6.18 -4.83 2.69
C LEU A 52 7.59 -5.00 2.12
N VAL A 53 7.69 -5.41 0.85
CA VAL A 53 8.99 -5.57 0.17
C VAL A 53 9.74 -4.23 0.09
N GLY A 54 9.03 -3.16 -0.28
CA GLY A 54 9.58 -1.80 -0.31
C GLY A 54 10.05 -1.33 1.07
N GLY A 55 9.26 -1.59 2.11
CA GLY A 55 9.61 -1.27 3.51
C GLY A 55 10.86 -2.02 4.00
N ILE A 56 10.98 -3.30 3.67
CA ILE A 56 12.21 -4.09 3.95
C ILE A 56 13.39 -3.49 3.18
N GLY A 57 13.19 -3.01 1.95
CA GLY A 57 14.20 -2.30 1.17
C GLY A 57 14.71 -1.05 1.89
N VAL A 58 13.80 -0.21 2.40
CA VAL A 58 14.15 0.98 3.19
C VAL A 58 14.92 0.58 4.45
N MET A 59 14.46 -0.43 5.19
CA MET A 59 15.14 -0.92 6.38
C MET A 59 16.58 -1.36 6.07
N ASN A 60 16.79 -2.09 4.97
CA ASN A 60 18.11 -2.56 4.57
C ASN A 60 19.05 -1.40 4.20
N ILE A 61 18.56 -0.41 3.42
CA ILE A 61 19.34 0.79 3.09
C ILE A 61 19.73 1.55 4.36
N MET A 62 18.80 1.71 5.29
CA MET A 62 19.05 2.38 6.56
C MET A 62 20.07 1.62 7.44
N LEU A 63 20.03 0.28 7.46
CA LEU A 63 21.01 -0.52 8.18
C LEU A 63 22.43 -0.36 7.58
N VAL A 64 22.54 -0.32 6.26
CA VAL A 64 23.82 -0.03 5.59
C VAL A 64 24.30 1.38 5.94
N SER A 65 23.43 2.37 5.84
CA SER A 65 23.74 3.76 6.19
C SER A 65 24.22 3.91 7.65
N VAL A 66 23.61 3.18 8.59
CA VAL A 66 24.04 3.16 10.00
C VAL A 66 25.45 2.57 10.13
N THR A 67 25.76 1.47 9.41
CA THR A 67 27.10 0.86 9.47
C THR A 67 28.16 1.75 8.86
N GLU A 68 27.89 2.40 7.73
CA GLU A 68 28.80 3.35 7.09
C GLU A 68 29.08 4.59 7.95
N ARG A 69 28.07 5.06 8.71
CA ARG A 69 28.18 6.25 9.59
C ARG A 69 28.50 5.91 11.05
N THR A 70 28.89 4.68 11.36
CA THR A 70 29.13 4.21 12.75
C THR A 70 30.12 5.12 13.48
N ARG A 71 31.22 5.52 12.88
CA ARG A 71 32.23 6.41 13.47
C ARG A 71 31.67 7.81 13.74
N GLU A 72 30.90 8.36 12.83
CA GLU A 72 30.26 9.67 12.98
C GLU A 72 29.25 9.67 14.13
N ILE A 73 28.43 8.62 14.25
CA ILE A 73 27.49 8.43 15.35
C ILE A 73 28.25 8.31 16.67
N GLY A 74 29.36 7.56 16.69
CA GLY A 74 30.23 7.43 17.85
C GLY A 74 30.80 8.77 18.34
N ILE A 75 31.30 9.59 17.42
CA ILE A 75 31.80 10.96 17.74
C ILE A 75 30.70 11.83 18.33
N ARG A 76 29.51 11.87 17.69
CA ARG A 76 28.38 12.66 18.21
C ARG A 76 27.98 12.24 19.61
N ARG A 77 27.98 10.94 19.89
CA ARG A 77 27.67 10.41 21.22
C ARG A 77 28.77 10.70 22.25
N ALA A 78 30.04 10.64 21.85
CA ALA A 78 31.16 11.01 22.73
C ALA A 78 31.15 12.49 23.15
N VAL A 79 30.68 13.37 22.23
CA VAL A 79 30.52 14.82 22.51
C VAL A 79 29.23 15.11 23.29
N GLY A 80 28.37 14.13 23.58
CA GLY A 80 27.23 14.26 24.47
C GLY A 80 25.84 14.20 23.82
N ALA A 81 25.73 13.81 22.54
CA ALA A 81 24.42 13.57 21.94
C ALA A 81 23.65 12.45 22.66
N LYS A 82 22.39 12.71 22.98
CA LYS A 82 21.53 11.72 23.63
C LYS A 82 21.11 10.64 22.63
N ARG A 83 20.82 9.45 23.14
CA ARG A 83 20.29 8.34 22.31
C ARG A 83 19.05 8.74 21.53
N ARG A 84 18.18 9.56 22.14
CA ARG A 84 16.96 10.06 21.52
C ARG A 84 17.24 10.94 20.28
N ASP A 85 18.30 11.75 20.33
CA ASP A 85 18.62 12.65 19.22
C ASP A 85 19.05 11.84 17.98
N ILE A 86 19.88 10.82 18.18
CA ILE A 86 20.28 9.89 17.13
C ILE A 86 19.07 9.11 16.60
N LEU A 87 18.23 8.57 17.49
CA LEU A 87 17.02 7.85 17.11
C LEU A 87 16.09 8.71 16.25
N LEU A 88 15.77 9.93 16.71
CA LEU A 88 14.90 10.84 15.98
C LEU A 88 15.48 11.22 14.61
N GLN A 89 16.79 11.43 14.52
CA GLN A 89 17.45 11.71 13.24
C GLN A 89 17.20 10.60 12.22
N PHE A 90 17.49 9.34 12.59
CA PHE A 90 17.33 8.22 11.65
C PHE A 90 15.87 7.91 11.34
N VAL A 91 14.95 8.04 12.31
CA VAL A 91 13.51 7.90 12.07
C VAL A 91 13.02 8.97 11.09
N THR A 92 13.43 10.22 11.29
CA THR A 92 13.06 11.31 10.38
C THR A 92 13.61 11.07 8.97
N GLU A 93 14.85 10.57 8.84
CA GLU A 93 15.47 10.23 7.55
C GLU A 93 14.66 9.14 6.84
N ALA A 94 14.26 8.06 7.54
CA ALA A 94 13.43 7.00 6.99
C ALA A 94 12.04 7.52 6.53
N VAL A 95 11.39 8.33 7.37
CA VAL A 95 10.07 8.93 7.04
C VAL A 95 10.19 9.86 5.83
N LEU A 96 11.24 10.68 5.74
CA LEU A 96 11.44 11.56 4.60
C LEU A 96 11.66 10.77 3.30
N MET A 97 12.43 9.68 3.34
CA MET A 97 12.64 8.81 2.18
C MET A 97 11.33 8.19 1.70
N THR A 98 10.54 7.62 2.61
CA THR A 98 9.27 7.00 2.26
C THR A 98 8.22 8.01 1.84
N PHE A 99 8.18 9.19 2.47
CA PHE A 99 7.29 10.28 2.07
C PHE A 99 7.61 10.79 0.66
N ALA A 100 8.90 11.00 0.34
CA ALA A 100 9.32 11.38 -1.00
C ALA A 100 8.91 10.32 -2.04
N GLY A 101 9.12 9.03 -1.73
CA GLY A 101 8.64 7.91 -2.54
C GLY A 101 7.12 7.91 -2.71
N GLY A 102 6.38 8.20 -1.64
CA GLY A 102 4.92 8.32 -1.64
C GLY A 102 4.44 9.46 -2.55
N VAL A 103 5.08 10.63 -2.48
CA VAL A 103 4.76 11.77 -3.37
C VAL A 103 5.01 11.41 -4.83
N LEU A 104 6.14 10.78 -5.13
CA LEU A 104 6.45 10.32 -6.49
C LEU A 104 5.45 9.25 -6.96
N GLY A 105 5.04 8.33 -6.08
CA GLY A 105 4.04 7.31 -6.37
C GLY A 105 2.67 7.91 -6.67
N VAL A 106 2.22 8.88 -5.86
CA VAL A 106 0.96 9.60 -6.09
C VAL A 106 1.03 10.39 -7.40
N ALA A 107 2.14 11.09 -7.67
CA ALA A 107 2.32 11.85 -8.90
C ALA A 107 2.32 10.92 -10.14
N ALA A 108 3.00 9.77 -10.06
CA ALA A 108 3.01 8.78 -11.13
C ALA A 108 1.61 8.16 -11.35
N GLY A 109 0.91 7.80 -10.27
CA GLY A 109 -0.44 7.28 -10.35
C GLY A 109 -1.41 8.30 -10.96
N TRP A 110 -1.30 9.56 -10.57
CA TRP A 110 -2.09 10.64 -11.14
C TRP A 110 -1.80 10.86 -12.63
N ALA A 111 -0.52 10.82 -13.02
CA ALA A 111 -0.13 10.93 -14.42
C ALA A 111 -0.69 9.77 -15.27
N ILE A 112 -0.59 8.52 -14.78
CA ILE A 112 -1.15 7.35 -15.48
C ILE A 112 -2.66 7.48 -15.64
N ALA A 113 -3.36 7.91 -14.58
CA ALA A 113 -4.80 8.13 -14.63
C ALA A 113 -5.18 9.23 -15.62
N TYR A 114 -4.45 10.36 -15.61
CA TYR A 114 -4.71 11.49 -16.53
C TYR A 114 -4.50 11.12 -18.01
N PHE A 115 -3.44 10.37 -18.33
CA PHE A 115 -3.19 9.93 -19.71
C PHE A 115 -4.06 8.74 -20.12
N GLY A 116 -4.57 7.98 -19.17
CA GLY A 116 -5.50 6.86 -19.42
C GLY A 116 -6.96 7.28 -19.52
N ASP A 117 -7.30 8.48 -19.06
CA ASP A 117 -8.65 9.00 -19.11
C ASP A 117 -9.11 9.22 -20.57
N GLY A 118 -10.32 8.77 -20.87
CA GLY A 118 -10.82 8.81 -22.25
C GLY A 118 -10.27 7.74 -23.18
N ALA A 119 -9.37 6.85 -22.73
CA ALA A 119 -8.92 5.73 -23.54
C ALA A 119 -10.05 4.71 -23.75
N THR A 120 -10.23 4.26 -24.98
CA THR A 120 -11.20 3.20 -25.33
C THR A 120 -10.54 1.83 -25.21
N ILE A 121 -10.97 1.02 -24.25
CA ILE A 121 -10.54 -0.38 -24.13
C ILE A 121 -11.77 -1.27 -24.31
N ALA A 122 -11.68 -2.20 -25.24
CA ALA A 122 -12.76 -3.15 -25.58
C ALA A 122 -14.10 -2.52 -25.98
N GLY A 123 -14.10 -1.25 -26.44
CA GLY A 123 -15.30 -0.52 -26.88
C GLY A 123 -15.93 0.39 -25.82
N ASP A 124 -15.45 0.32 -24.58
CA ASP A 124 -15.88 1.20 -23.50
C ASP A 124 -14.87 2.32 -23.25
N VAL A 125 -15.36 3.51 -22.91
CA VAL A 125 -14.54 4.66 -22.53
C VAL A 125 -14.24 4.55 -21.03
N ILE A 126 -12.95 4.56 -20.68
CA ILE A 126 -12.52 4.56 -19.28
C ILE A 126 -12.66 5.97 -18.71
N GLU A 127 -13.56 6.14 -17.76
CA GLU A 127 -13.64 7.35 -16.95
C GLU A 127 -12.83 7.15 -15.65
N THR A 128 -11.73 7.86 -15.52
CA THR A 128 -10.86 7.74 -14.36
C THR A 128 -11.17 8.87 -13.36
N VAL A 129 -11.73 8.51 -12.20
CA VAL A 129 -11.97 9.45 -11.11
C VAL A 129 -10.90 9.29 -10.06
N ILE A 130 -10.08 10.33 -9.85
CA ILE A 130 -9.08 10.37 -8.79
C ILE A 130 -9.67 11.10 -7.58
N GLU A 131 -9.94 10.37 -6.53
CA GLU A 131 -10.40 10.94 -5.28
C GLU A 131 -9.22 11.47 -4.44
N THR A 132 -9.28 12.74 -4.05
CA THR A 132 -8.21 13.39 -3.26
C THR A 132 -7.94 12.68 -1.93
N ASN A 133 -8.96 12.07 -1.33
CA ASN A 133 -8.84 11.29 -0.10
C ASN A 133 -7.89 10.10 -0.25
N ILE A 134 -7.87 9.46 -1.41
CA ILE A 134 -6.97 8.33 -1.71
C ILE A 134 -5.51 8.80 -1.74
N ALA A 135 -5.23 9.99 -2.28
CA ALA A 135 -3.89 10.55 -2.29
C ALA A 135 -3.38 10.82 -0.86
N PHE A 136 -4.20 11.40 0.01
CA PHE A 136 -3.85 11.60 1.42
C PHE A 136 -3.67 10.27 2.17
N LEU A 137 -4.50 9.27 1.90
CA LEU A 137 -4.35 7.93 2.46
C LEU A 137 -3.01 7.32 2.03
N ALA A 138 -2.66 7.41 0.75
CA ALA A 138 -1.40 6.88 0.22
C ALA A 138 -0.17 7.53 0.88
N LEU A 139 -0.19 8.85 1.06
CA LEU A 139 0.88 9.57 1.77
C LEU A 139 0.94 9.18 3.25
N GLY A 140 -0.20 9.03 3.92
CA GLY A 140 -0.28 8.55 5.30
C GLY A 140 0.30 7.15 5.47
N VAL A 141 -0.03 6.24 4.56
CA VAL A 141 0.53 4.88 4.53
C VAL A 141 2.04 4.92 4.29
N SER A 142 2.55 5.76 3.38
CA SER A 142 3.98 5.92 3.13
C SER A 142 4.73 6.36 4.39
N VAL A 143 4.19 7.32 5.15
CA VAL A 143 4.76 7.77 6.43
C VAL A 143 4.73 6.63 7.46
N ALA A 144 3.64 5.89 7.56
CA ALA A 144 3.51 4.76 8.48
C ALA A 144 4.53 3.66 8.18
N VAL A 145 4.77 3.36 6.91
CA VAL A 145 5.82 2.41 6.47
C VAL A 145 7.20 2.90 6.85
N GLY A 146 7.52 4.17 6.59
CA GLY A 146 8.79 4.78 6.98
C GLY A 146 9.04 4.72 8.49
N LEU A 147 8.00 4.99 9.28
CA LEU A 147 8.06 4.89 10.71
C LEU A 147 8.30 3.44 11.17
N PHE A 148 7.50 2.49 10.65
CA PHE A 148 7.57 1.08 11.06
C PHE A 148 8.92 0.45 10.72
N PHE A 149 9.38 0.58 9.48
CA PHE A 149 10.63 -0.02 9.03
C PHE A 149 11.87 0.79 9.40
N GLY A 150 11.73 2.09 9.70
CA GLY A 150 12.82 2.97 10.15
C GLY A 150 13.15 2.85 11.63
N ILE A 151 12.21 2.41 12.48
CA ILE A 151 12.43 2.30 13.94
C ILE A 151 13.56 1.32 14.27
N TYR A 152 13.59 0.15 13.65
CA TYR A 152 14.60 -0.86 13.95
C TYR A 152 16.05 -0.38 13.67
N PRO A 153 16.39 0.12 12.47
CA PRO A 153 17.73 0.67 12.22
C PRO A 153 18.04 1.89 13.10
N ALA A 154 17.06 2.74 13.40
CA ALA A 154 17.25 3.89 14.28
C ALA A 154 17.60 3.49 15.71
N ILE A 155 16.94 2.47 16.26
CA ILE A 155 17.28 1.92 17.58
C ILE A 155 18.70 1.37 17.56
N ARG A 156 19.08 0.62 16.52
CA ARG A 156 20.42 0.06 16.36
C ARG A 156 21.48 1.17 16.34
N ALA A 157 21.26 2.23 15.57
CA ALA A 157 22.14 3.41 15.54
C ALA A 157 22.26 4.07 16.91
N ALA A 158 21.14 4.27 17.62
CA ALA A 158 21.11 4.90 18.94
C ALA A 158 21.73 4.03 20.04
N SER A 159 21.85 2.71 19.85
CA SER A 159 22.43 1.78 20.84
C SER A 159 23.94 1.59 20.68
N LEU A 160 24.58 2.11 19.63
CA LEU A 160 26.02 1.99 19.40
C LEU A 160 26.83 2.51 20.59
N ASP A 161 27.82 1.75 21.04
CA ASP A 161 28.76 2.19 22.06
C ASP A 161 29.79 3.14 21.45
N PRO A 162 30.01 4.36 22.00
CA PRO A 162 30.97 5.31 21.47
C PRO A 162 32.41 4.76 21.41
N ILE A 163 32.78 3.90 22.37
CA ILE A 163 34.13 3.34 22.46
C ILE A 163 34.34 2.32 21.33
N GLU A 164 33.38 1.44 21.13
CA GLU A 164 33.44 0.45 20.05
C GLU A 164 33.36 1.11 18.65
N ALA A 165 32.49 2.11 18.50
CA ALA A 165 32.31 2.86 17.27
C ALA A 165 33.59 3.61 16.81
N LEU A 166 34.43 4.04 17.75
CA LEU A 166 35.70 4.72 17.48
C LEU A 166 36.89 3.74 17.29
N ARG A 167 36.73 2.48 17.70
CA ARG A 167 37.76 1.44 17.60
C ARG A 167 37.66 0.63 16.30
N HIS A 168 36.55 0.70 15.59
CA HIS A 168 36.36 0.10 14.26
C HIS A 168 37.14 0.93 13.22
N GLU A 169 38.26 0.35 12.78
CA GLU A 169 38.93 0.73 11.53
C GLU A 169 38.32 0.02 10.34
#